data_8106a1a9492026cbcea13a32b0de2930
#
_entry.id   8106a1a9492026cbcea13a32b0de2930
#
_cell.length_a   1.000
_cell.length_b   1.000
_cell.length_c   1.000
_cell.angle_alpha   90.00
_cell.angle_beta   90.00
_cell.angle_gamma   90.00
#
_symmetry.space_group_name_H-M   'P 1'
#
loop_
_entity.id
_entity.type
_entity.pdbx_description
1 polymer ?
#
loop_
_entity_poly.entity_id
_entity_poly.type
_entity_poly.pdbx_seq_one_letter_code
_entity_poly.pdbx_strand_id
1 'polypeptide(L)'
;MKKFESLFSLRNASLGLIISLSVFAASCDKTENDQDMSTTQEGLADIAATLENFSANPDLLMGQASEPESTAKKFGGYKRPPTFFYLTASLIKTNLLSTVAKNQLTVFAPTDEAFENLFKALGVKGIRDLSAEQLKPILLYHVVNGKVFSFQLKNGFVPTLNGSAVEVKLNGGVMINDAKVKYADIKALNGVIHVIDKVLLPPTKNLYDIADSDPRFSILVDAIDAAGLKNVVMTGGPFTVFAPTNDAFVALLGELGAGSLKDVINKIGIPGLEKVLKYHILNGRVYSSDLPAGPLKVTTLSTGTFMIDASKLIITDFNNRQANLVPSLLNIQGTNGVIHVIDRVILPNLSK
;
A
#
# COMPACT_ATOMS: atom_id res chain seq x y z
N MET A 1 -8.64 -25.16 -8.32
CA MET A 1 -9.74 -24.30 -7.82
C MET A 1 -9.96 -24.34 -6.30
N LYS A 2 -9.05 -24.91 -5.48
CA LYS A 2 -9.22 -24.99 -4.00
C LYS A 2 -8.18 -24.21 -3.17
N LYS A 3 -7.45 -23.28 -3.78
CA LYS A 3 -6.38 -22.50 -3.10
C LYS A 3 -6.67 -21.01 -2.93
N PHE A 4 -7.81 -20.53 -3.40
CA PHE A 4 -8.16 -19.09 -3.36
C PHE A 4 -9.19 -18.72 -2.28
N GLU A 5 -9.82 -19.72 -1.62
CA GLU A 5 -10.82 -19.47 -0.57
C GLU A 5 -10.22 -19.21 0.82
N SER A 6 -8.91 -19.42 1.02
CA SER A 6 -8.28 -19.28 2.34
C SER A 6 -7.83 -17.86 2.71
N LEU A 7 -8.01 -16.88 1.83
CA LEU A 7 -7.57 -15.49 2.06
C LEU A 7 -8.66 -14.56 2.60
N PHE A 8 -9.91 -15.02 2.71
CA PHE A 8 -11.04 -14.17 3.12
C PHE A 8 -11.84 -14.66 4.33
N SER A 9 -11.33 -15.61 5.13
CA SER A 9 -12.04 -16.08 6.33
C SER A 9 -11.20 -15.89 7.60
N LEU A 10 -11.29 -14.71 8.20
CA LEU A 10 -11.02 -14.50 9.61
C LEU A 10 -12.32 -14.01 10.27
N ARG A 11 -13.19 -14.96 10.61
CA ARG A 11 -14.29 -14.73 11.56
C ARG A 11 -13.92 -15.35 12.89
N ASN A 12 -14.05 -14.51 13.94
CA ASN A 12 -13.99 -14.80 15.37
C ASN A 12 -14.56 -16.19 15.75
N ALA A 13 -13.80 -16.94 16.55
CA ALA A 13 -14.34 -17.86 17.51
C ALA A 13 -13.41 -17.92 18.72
N SER A 14 -13.85 -17.28 19.79
CA SER A 14 -13.42 -17.54 21.17
C SER A 14 -14.02 -18.87 21.61
N LEU A 15 -13.23 -19.80 22.13
CA LEU A 15 -13.66 -20.72 23.17
C LEU A 15 -12.44 -21.29 23.91
N GLY A 16 -12.43 -21.13 25.23
CA GLY A 16 -11.42 -21.67 26.11
C GLY A 16 -11.68 -23.14 26.42
N LEU A 17 -10.65 -23.83 26.88
CA LEU A 17 -10.71 -24.90 27.90
C LEU A 17 -9.29 -25.27 28.35
N ILE A 18 -8.89 -24.92 29.55
CA ILE A 18 -8.68 -25.68 30.83
C ILE A 18 -7.76 -26.92 30.70
N ILE A 19 -6.56 -26.74 31.30
CA ILE A 19 -5.77 -27.55 32.25
C ILE A 19 -5.71 -29.07 32.04
N SER A 20 -4.47 -29.57 31.94
CA SER A 20 -4.00 -30.61 32.87
C SER A 20 -2.48 -30.61 33.01
N LEU A 21 -2.08 -30.45 34.26
CA LEU A 21 -0.74 -30.56 34.82
C LEU A 21 -0.38 -32.05 34.92
N SER A 22 0.73 -32.47 34.35
CA SER A 22 1.40 -33.70 34.78
C SER A 22 2.89 -33.52 34.82
N VAL A 23 3.40 -33.53 36.03
CA VAL A 23 4.82 -33.61 36.38
C VAL A 23 5.31 -35.03 36.06
N PHE A 24 6.42 -35.14 35.33
CA PHE A 24 7.33 -36.27 35.49
C PHE A 24 8.77 -35.76 35.45
N ALA A 25 9.46 -36.14 36.51
CA ALA A 25 10.85 -35.84 36.75
C ALA A 25 11.77 -36.94 36.16
N ALA A 26 12.99 -36.48 35.84
CA ALA A 26 14.25 -37.16 35.81
C ALA A 26 14.57 -38.17 34.73
N SER A 27 15.56 -37.89 33.91
CA SER A 27 16.90 -38.49 34.00
C SER A 27 17.81 -37.86 32.98
N CYS A 28 19.05 -37.57 33.41
CA CYS A 28 20.20 -37.19 32.58
C CYS A 28 20.56 -38.28 31.59
N ASP A 29 20.82 -37.89 30.32
CA ASP A 29 22.05 -38.36 29.64
C ASP A 29 22.54 -37.34 28.63
N LYS A 30 23.84 -37.11 28.67
CA LYS A 30 24.58 -36.20 27.82
C LYS A 30 24.80 -36.83 26.43
N THR A 31 24.45 -36.10 25.37
CA THR A 31 25.21 -36.10 24.13
C THR A 31 25.22 -34.71 23.53
N GLU A 32 26.44 -34.21 23.36
CA GLU A 32 26.78 -32.94 22.73
C GLU A 32 26.37 -32.95 21.26
N ASN A 33 25.76 -31.84 20.83
CA ASN A 33 25.84 -31.12 19.57
C ASN A 33 24.46 -30.67 19.09
N ASP A 34 23.89 -29.69 19.80
CA ASP A 34 23.03 -28.71 19.21
C ASP A 34 23.44 -27.33 19.73
N GLN A 35 24.59 -26.87 19.23
CA GLN A 35 24.95 -25.46 19.34
C GLN A 35 24.05 -24.67 18.38
N ASP A 36 23.07 -24.00 18.95
CA ASP A 36 23.10 -22.57 19.05
C ASP A 36 22.35 -21.82 17.96
N MET A 37 21.01 -21.91 18.01
CA MET A 37 20.15 -20.87 17.42
C MET A 37 19.30 -20.12 18.47
N SER A 38 19.50 -20.32 19.76
CA SER A 38 18.72 -19.66 20.84
C SER A 38 19.44 -18.50 21.54
N THR A 39 20.71 -18.27 21.26
CA THR A 39 21.53 -17.30 22.03
C THR A 39 21.60 -15.89 21.45
N THR A 40 20.86 -15.55 20.39
CA THR A 40 20.92 -14.21 19.78
C THR A 40 19.72 -13.30 20.08
N GLN A 41 18.77 -13.72 20.92
CA GLN A 41 17.62 -12.89 21.27
C GLN A 41 17.76 -12.12 22.60
N GLU A 42 18.67 -12.56 23.47
CA GLU A 42 18.98 -11.88 24.72
C GLU A 42 19.94 -10.70 24.51
N GLY A 43 19.37 -9.53 24.19
CA GLY A 43 20.14 -8.29 24.02
C GLY A 43 19.65 -7.35 22.94
N LEU A 44 18.65 -7.78 22.15
CA LEU A 44 18.03 -6.87 21.17
C LEU A 44 16.98 -6.00 21.86
N ALA A 45 17.08 -4.68 21.68
CA ALA A 45 16.02 -3.74 22.04
C ALA A 45 14.84 -3.86 21.08
N ASP A 46 13.62 -3.50 21.51
CA ASP A 46 12.50 -3.35 20.57
C ASP A 46 12.76 -2.20 19.56
N ILE A 47 11.89 -2.08 18.56
CA ILE A 47 12.04 -1.07 17.51
C ILE A 47 12.13 0.34 18.11
N ALA A 48 11.30 0.66 19.11
CA ALA A 48 11.25 1.99 19.71
C ALA A 48 12.56 2.30 20.44
N ALA A 49 13.01 1.39 21.30
CA ALA A 49 14.26 1.53 22.03
C ALA A 49 15.48 1.50 21.10
N THR A 50 15.42 0.75 20.00
CA THR A 50 16.48 0.72 18.98
C THR A 50 16.62 2.09 18.30
N LEU A 51 15.52 2.74 17.93
CA LEU A 51 15.52 4.09 17.33
C LEU A 51 16.02 5.15 18.33
N GLU A 52 15.63 5.04 19.59
CA GLU A 52 16.13 5.92 20.66
C GLU A 52 17.64 5.76 20.87
N ASN A 53 18.13 4.52 20.91
CA ASN A 53 19.55 4.23 21.06
C ASN A 53 20.37 4.80 19.88
N PHE A 54 19.89 4.71 18.65
CA PHE A 54 20.56 5.30 17.50
C PHE A 54 20.51 6.83 17.51
N SER A 55 19.46 7.44 18.08
CA SER A 55 19.40 8.88 18.27
C SER A 55 20.44 9.36 19.31
N ALA A 56 20.69 8.56 20.34
CA ALA A 56 21.68 8.87 21.39
C ALA A 56 23.11 8.52 20.96
N ASN A 57 23.29 7.40 20.23
CA ASN A 57 24.57 6.86 19.80
C ASN A 57 24.52 6.42 18.34
N PRO A 58 24.59 7.34 17.39
CA PRO A 58 24.40 7.05 15.96
C PRO A 58 25.42 6.07 15.36
N ASP A 59 26.62 5.96 15.95
CA ASP A 59 27.68 5.04 15.51
C ASP A 59 27.28 3.55 15.66
N LEU A 60 26.35 3.22 16.55
CA LEU A 60 25.83 1.85 16.73
C LEU A 60 25.11 1.34 15.47
N LEU A 61 24.55 2.24 14.68
CA LEU A 61 23.88 1.87 13.42
C LEU A 61 24.83 1.19 12.44
N MET A 62 26.08 1.65 12.38
CA MET A 62 27.09 1.17 11.42
C MET A 62 27.49 -0.29 11.65
N GLY A 63 27.31 -0.82 12.87
CA GLY A 63 27.63 -2.21 13.22
C GLY A 63 26.49 -3.20 13.03
N GLN A 64 25.25 -2.73 12.83
CA GLN A 64 24.05 -3.59 12.79
C GLN A 64 23.36 -3.69 11.43
N ALA A 65 23.62 -2.75 10.53
CA ALA A 65 22.94 -2.69 9.24
C ALA A 65 23.66 -3.52 8.18
N SER A 66 22.90 -4.24 7.35
CA SER A 66 23.39 -4.75 6.08
C SER A 66 23.33 -3.63 5.04
N GLU A 67 24.47 -3.37 4.38
CA GLU A 67 24.48 -2.45 3.23
C GLU A 67 23.86 -3.15 2.02
N PRO A 68 22.99 -2.46 1.24
CA PRO A 68 22.56 -2.98 -0.06
C PRO A 68 23.80 -3.17 -0.95
N GLU A 69 23.92 -4.30 -1.63
CA GLU A 69 25.08 -4.69 -2.47
C GLU A 69 25.60 -3.60 -3.45
N SER A 70 24.79 -2.62 -3.80
CA SER A 70 25.16 -1.52 -4.70
C SER A 70 26.00 -0.42 -4.03
N THR A 71 26.14 -0.41 -2.70
CA THR A 71 26.85 0.63 -1.93
C THR A 71 28.19 0.16 -1.34
N ALA A 72 28.57 -1.09 -1.54
CA ALA A 72 29.83 -1.67 -1.03
C ALA A 72 31.12 -0.99 -1.53
N LYS A 73 31.02 0.04 -2.38
CA LYS A 73 32.16 0.85 -2.87
C LYS A 73 31.90 2.33 -2.74
N LYS A 74 31.74 2.83 -1.55
CA LYS A 74 32.05 4.19 -1.07
C LYS A 74 31.15 4.51 0.11
N PHE A 75 31.66 4.58 1.29
CA PHE A 75 31.22 5.47 2.34
C PHE A 75 31.25 6.93 1.82
N GLY A 76 30.42 7.23 0.82
CA GLY A 76 30.42 8.49 0.10
C GLY A 76 29.17 9.28 0.39
N GLY A 77 29.16 10.10 1.46
CA GLY A 77 28.15 11.14 1.57
C GLY A 77 27.63 11.50 2.94
N TYR A 78 27.59 10.57 3.91
CA TYR A 78 27.23 10.95 5.27
C TYR A 78 28.47 11.32 6.07
N LYS A 79 28.67 12.63 6.29
CA LYS A 79 29.70 13.13 7.19
C LYS A 79 29.40 12.80 8.67
N ARG A 80 28.18 12.34 8.96
CA ARG A 80 27.70 11.91 10.29
C ARG A 80 26.70 10.76 10.13
N PRO A 81 26.65 9.80 11.07
CA PRO A 81 25.61 8.77 11.10
C PRO A 81 24.23 9.40 11.17
N PRO A 82 23.20 8.75 10.55
CA PRO A 82 21.83 9.29 10.61
C PRO A 82 21.28 9.23 12.03
N THR A 83 20.49 10.23 12.40
CA THR A 83 19.75 10.34 13.64
C THR A 83 18.25 10.28 13.39
N PHE A 84 17.43 9.96 14.42
CA PHE A 84 16.00 9.73 14.32
C PHE A 84 15.19 10.50 15.37
N PHE A 85 15.71 11.65 15.78
CA PHE A 85 15.06 12.51 16.79
C PHE A 85 13.64 12.89 16.41
N TYR A 86 13.42 13.33 15.16
CA TYR A 86 12.09 13.74 14.69
C TYR A 86 11.12 12.57 14.59
N LEU A 87 11.61 11.38 14.18
CA LEU A 87 10.79 10.17 14.14
C LEU A 87 10.31 9.78 15.54
N THR A 88 11.23 9.69 16.50
CA THR A 88 10.92 9.34 17.90
C THR A 88 9.98 10.36 18.53
N ALA A 89 10.26 11.68 18.36
CA ALA A 89 9.39 12.73 18.84
C ALA A 89 7.97 12.66 18.23
N SER A 90 7.87 12.29 16.95
CA SER A 90 6.59 12.09 16.26
C SER A 90 5.80 10.89 16.80
N LEU A 91 6.48 9.77 17.07
CA LEU A 91 5.87 8.57 17.67
C LEU A 91 5.32 8.87 19.07
N ILE A 92 6.05 9.64 19.88
CA ILE A 92 5.60 10.09 21.20
C ILE A 92 4.38 11.00 21.05
N LYS A 93 4.46 12.03 20.20
CA LYS A 93 3.37 13.01 20.00
C LYS A 93 2.06 12.37 19.54
N THR A 94 2.14 11.27 18.78
CA THR A 94 0.98 10.55 18.21
C THR A 94 0.51 9.36 19.06
N ASN A 95 1.14 9.08 20.22
CA ASN A 95 0.92 7.90 21.04
C ASN A 95 1.13 6.56 20.29
N LEU A 96 1.96 6.54 19.26
CA LEU A 96 2.26 5.33 18.49
C LEU A 96 3.47 4.56 19.02
N LEU A 97 4.21 5.08 19.99
CA LEU A 97 5.40 4.44 20.53
C LEU A 97 5.10 3.02 21.05
N SER A 98 4.00 2.87 21.81
CA SER A 98 3.58 1.55 22.31
C SER A 98 3.13 0.60 21.19
N THR A 99 2.58 1.11 20.09
CA THR A 99 2.21 0.30 18.92
C THR A 99 3.45 -0.28 18.26
N VAL A 100 4.49 0.56 18.09
CA VAL A 100 5.76 0.17 17.48
C VAL A 100 6.54 -0.79 18.40
N ALA A 101 6.47 -0.62 19.71
CA ALA A 101 7.17 -1.47 20.69
C ALA A 101 6.57 -2.87 20.87
N LYS A 102 5.23 -3.03 20.72
CA LYS A 102 4.53 -4.27 21.09
C LYS A 102 4.21 -5.20 19.92
N ASN A 103 4.19 -4.71 18.69
CA ASN A 103 3.80 -5.49 17.53
C ASN A 103 5.02 -5.92 16.70
N GLN A 104 4.88 -7.05 16.00
CA GLN A 104 5.89 -7.46 15.01
C GLN A 104 5.74 -6.62 13.74
N LEU A 105 6.73 -5.78 13.47
CA LEU A 105 6.63 -4.76 12.44
C LEU A 105 7.91 -4.64 11.61
N THR A 106 7.75 -4.11 10.41
CA THR A 106 8.83 -3.52 9.62
C THR A 106 8.63 -2.02 9.59
N VAL A 107 9.65 -1.26 9.96
CA VAL A 107 9.60 0.21 9.98
C VAL A 107 10.56 0.77 8.93
N PHE A 108 10.02 1.55 8.01
CA PHE A 108 10.81 2.42 7.15
C PHE A 108 11.11 3.70 7.93
N ALA A 109 12.32 3.82 8.47
CA ALA A 109 12.71 4.91 9.38
C ALA A 109 13.35 6.08 8.61
N PRO A 110 12.66 7.21 8.42
CA PRO A 110 13.25 8.39 7.82
C PRO A 110 14.23 9.05 8.78
N THR A 111 15.36 9.51 8.25
CA THR A 111 16.38 10.24 9.01
C THR A 111 15.88 11.64 9.39
N ASP A 112 16.58 12.29 10.32
CA ASP A 112 16.31 13.70 10.67
C ASP A 112 16.47 14.62 9.46
N GLU A 113 17.44 14.36 8.57
CA GLU A 113 17.59 15.08 7.30
C GLU A 113 16.35 14.93 6.40
N ALA A 114 15.76 13.73 6.36
CA ALA A 114 14.51 13.48 5.60
C ALA A 114 13.35 14.34 6.15
N PHE A 115 13.24 14.46 7.47
CA PHE A 115 12.25 15.33 8.11
C PHE A 115 12.52 16.82 7.86
N GLU A 116 13.77 17.27 7.94
CA GLU A 116 14.13 18.66 7.63
C GLU A 116 13.76 19.04 6.19
N ASN A 117 13.96 18.13 5.24
CA ASN A 117 13.56 18.33 3.86
C ASN A 117 12.02 18.41 3.72
N LEU A 118 11.28 17.58 4.48
CA LEU A 118 9.82 17.68 4.54
C LEU A 118 9.36 19.01 5.13
N PHE A 119 9.97 19.48 6.24
CA PHE A 119 9.61 20.76 6.85
C PHE A 119 9.82 21.93 5.90
N LYS A 120 10.93 21.94 5.16
CA LYS A 120 11.21 22.93 4.10
C LYS A 120 10.13 22.90 3.01
N ALA A 121 9.74 21.69 2.55
CA ALA A 121 8.73 21.53 1.51
C ALA A 121 7.34 22.00 1.97
N LEU A 122 7.00 21.79 3.24
CA LEU A 122 5.73 22.22 3.84
C LEU A 122 5.74 23.69 4.30
N GLY A 123 6.88 24.37 4.31
CA GLY A 123 7.02 25.74 4.82
C GLY A 123 6.84 25.85 6.34
N VAL A 124 7.08 24.76 7.10
CA VAL A 124 7.00 24.72 8.57
C VAL A 124 8.41 24.74 9.19
N LYS A 125 8.51 25.15 10.46
CA LYS A 125 9.81 25.28 11.14
C LYS A 125 10.28 23.97 11.78
N GLY A 126 9.37 23.00 11.96
CA GLY A 126 9.70 21.71 12.56
C GLY A 126 8.49 20.91 13.00
N ILE A 127 8.76 19.82 13.72
CA ILE A 127 7.74 18.83 14.14
C ILE A 127 6.66 19.44 15.06
N ARG A 128 6.96 20.55 15.76
CA ARG A 128 6.02 21.23 16.65
C ARG A 128 4.87 21.87 15.91
N ASP A 129 5.09 22.28 14.67
CA ASP A 129 4.10 22.96 13.83
C ASP A 129 3.11 21.97 13.17
N LEU A 130 3.40 20.67 13.23
CA LEU A 130 2.52 19.62 12.73
C LEU A 130 1.69 19.02 13.87
N SER A 131 0.39 18.90 13.68
CA SER A 131 -0.50 18.28 14.69
C SER A 131 -0.33 16.75 14.75
N ALA A 132 -0.83 16.11 15.83
CA ALA A 132 -0.83 14.65 15.95
C ALA A 132 -1.69 13.99 14.85
N GLU A 133 -2.80 14.63 14.47
CA GLU A 133 -3.70 14.18 13.40
C GLU A 133 -3.01 14.20 12.03
N GLN A 134 -2.15 15.17 11.76
CA GLN A 134 -1.37 15.26 10.53
C GLN A 134 -0.24 14.23 10.50
N LEU A 135 0.44 14.00 11.64
CA LEU A 135 1.57 13.08 11.75
C LEU A 135 1.15 11.61 11.75
N LYS A 136 0.04 11.27 12.41
CA LYS A 136 -0.39 9.89 12.60
C LYS A 136 -0.54 9.10 11.30
N PRO A 137 -1.25 9.57 10.26
CA PRO A 137 -1.35 8.87 8.99
C PRO A 137 0.02 8.73 8.29
N ILE A 138 0.89 9.72 8.40
CA ILE A 138 2.26 9.66 7.86
C ILE A 138 3.04 8.55 8.55
N LEU A 139 3.07 8.50 9.88
CA LEU A 139 3.79 7.47 10.63
C LEU A 139 3.26 6.06 10.36
N LEU A 140 1.94 5.89 10.30
CA LEU A 140 1.33 4.60 9.97
C LEU A 140 1.66 4.15 8.52
N TYR A 141 1.93 5.09 7.62
CA TYR A 141 2.36 4.80 6.25
C TYR A 141 3.82 4.32 6.16
N HIS A 142 4.62 4.54 7.21
CA HIS A 142 5.98 4.03 7.33
C HIS A 142 6.06 2.62 7.94
N VAL A 143 4.94 2.02 8.30
CA VAL A 143 4.93 0.78 9.06
C VAL A 143 4.17 -0.32 8.32
N VAL A 144 4.81 -1.48 8.21
CA VAL A 144 4.26 -2.70 7.60
C VAL A 144 4.16 -3.79 8.66
N ASN A 145 3.12 -4.61 8.60
CA ASN A 145 2.96 -5.78 9.48
C ASN A 145 4.02 -6.84 9.20
N GLY A 146 4.53 -7.43 10.27
CA GLY A 146 5.50 -8.54 10.21
C GLY A 146 6.95 -8.08 10.01
N LYS A 147 7.87 -9.03 10.06
CA LYS A 147 9.30 -8.83 9.84
C LYS A 147 9.61 -9.11 8.38
N VAL A 148 9.88 -8.07 7.59
CA VAL A 148 10.23 -8.17 6.17
C VAL A 148 11.68 -7.71 5.99
N PHE A 149 12.57 -8.63 5.72
CA PHE A 149 13.97 -8.36 5.42
C PHE A 149 14.16 -7.96 3.95
N SER A 150 15.26 -7.27 3.65
CA SER A 150 15.53 -6.75 2.30
C SER A 150 15.53 -7.84 1.23
N PHE A 151 16.03 -9.04 1.53
CA PHE A 151 16.04 -10.18 0.62
C PHE A 151 14.66 -10.79 0.33
N GLN A 152 13.65 -10.44 1.14
CA GLN A 152 12.25 -10.86 0.94
C GLN A 152 11.46 -9.86 0.11
N LEU A 153 11.97 -8.65 -0.07
CA LEU A 153 11.31 -7.61 -0.85
C LEU A 153 11.22 -8.02 -2.33
N LYS A 154 10.13 -7.64 -2.95
CA LYS A 154 9.86 -7.83 -4.38
C LYS A 154 9.34 -6.53 -4.96
N ASN A 155 9.56 -6.31 -6.27
CA ASN A 155 8.89 -5.21 -6.97
C ASN A 155 7.38 -5.34 -6.82
N GLY A 156 6.70 -4.26 -6.45
CA GLY A 156 5.26 -4.24 -6.25
C GLY A 156 4.83 -3.40 -5.07
N PHE A 157 3.60 -3.61 -4.60
CA PHE A 157 2.97 -2.80 -3.57
C PHE A 157 2.85 -3.59 -2.26
N VAL A 158 3.27 -2.98 -1.16
CA VAL A 158 3.22 -3.56 0.18
C VAL A 158 2.26 -2.73 1.05
N PRO A 159 1.17 -3.34 1.56
CA PRO A 159 0.21 -2.65 2.43
C PRO A 159 0.86 -2.16 3.73
N THR A 160 0.56 -0.93 4.12
CA THR A 160 1.02 -0.33 5.38
C THR A 160 -0.09 -0.29 6.43
N LEU A 161 0.25 0.06 7.66
CA LEU A 161 -0.76 0.25 8.73
C LEU A 161 -1.68 1.45 8.48
N ASN A 162 -1.33 2.35 7.54
CA ASN A 162 -2.21 3.42 7.08
C ASN A 162 -3.38 2.91 6.23
N GLY A 163 -3.29 1.69 5.68
CA GLY A 163 -4.27 1.12 4.76
C GLY A 163 -3.99 1.38 3.27
N SER A 164 -3.10 2.31 2.93
CA SER A 164 -2.53 2.46 1.59
C SER A 164 -1.23 1.66 1.48
N ALA A 165 -0.75 1.38 0.26
CA ALA A 165 0.48 0.63 0.09
C ALA A 165 1.66 1.52 -0.31
N VAL A 166 2.86 1.10 0.07
CA VAL A 166 4.10 1.65 -0.48
C VAL A 166 4.54 0.82 -1.68
N GLU A 167 5.09 1.46 -2.68
CA GLU A 167 5.67 0.79 -3.85
C GLU A 167 7.12 0.43 -3.55
N VAL A 168 7.48 -0.84 -3.74
CA VAL A 168 8.85 -1.33 -3.64
C VAL A 168 9.43 -1.48 -5.04
N LYS A 169 10.59 -0.87 -5.28
CA LYS A 169 11.38 -1.00 -6.52
C LYS A 169 12.80 -1.44 -6.19
N LEU A 170 13.27 -2.47 -6.90
CA LEU A 170 14.60 -3.07 -6.66
C LEU A 170 15.62 -2.70 -7.75
N ASN A 171 15.24 -1.88 -8.72
CA ASN A 171 16.12 -1.51 -9.85
C ASN A 171 17.14 -0.45 -9.40
N GLY A 172 18.41 -0.86 -9.27
CA GLY A 172 19.49 0.05 -8.84
C GLY A 172 19.57 0.31 -7.33
N GLY A 173 19.02 -0.58 -6.52
CA GLY A 173 18.92 -0.51 -5.06
C GLY A 173 17.47 -0.55 -4.59
N VAL A 174 17.27 -0.67 -3.28
CA VAL A 174 15.92 -0.73 -2.71
C VAL A 174 15.35 0.68 -2.61
N MET A 175 14.23 0.90 -3.29
CA MET A 175 13.42 2.12 -3.20
C MET A 175 12.06 1.80 -2.60
N ILE A 176 11.57 2.66 -1.73
CA ILE A 176 10.22 2.63 -1.18
C ILE A 176 9.52 3.90 -1.62
N ASN A 177 8.57 3.80 -2.56
CA ASN A 177 8.08 4.94 -3.35
C ASN A 177 9.25 5.65 -4.04
N ASP A 178 9.53 6.90 -3.65
CA ASP A 178 10.65 7.71 -4.12
C ASP A 178 11.80 7.86 -3.09
N ALA A 179 11.69 7.17 -1.96
CA ALA A 179 12.72 7.15 -0.92
C ALA A 179 13.70 6.01 -1.14
N LYS A 180 14.99 6.28 -1.02
CA LYS A 180 16.06 5.27 -1.10
C LYS A 180 16.31 4.66 0.27
N VAL A 181 16.40 3.33 0.34
CA VAL A 181 16.88 2.63 1.54
C VAL A 181 18.40 2.80 1.63
N LYS A 182 18.86 3.43 2.72
CA LYS A 182 20.27 3.69 3.00
C LYS A 182 20.91 2.57 3.81
N TYR A 183 20.19 2.08 4.81
CA TYR A 183 20.60 0.96 5.64
C TYR A 183 19.42 0.01 5.76
N ALA A 184 19.65 -1.26 5.47
CA ALA A 184 18.63 -2.29 5.53
C ALA A 184 18.88 -3.27 6.68
N ASP A 185 17.83 -4.04 7.03
CA ASP A 185 17.90 -5.22 7.89
C ASP A 185 18.42 -4.97 9.30
N ILE A 186 18.20 -3.76 9.84
CA ILE A 186 18.51 -3.48 11.23
C ILE A 186 17.54 -4.28 12.09
N LYS A 187 18.05 -5.23 12.85
CA LYS A 187 17.27 -6.15 13.66
C LYS A 187 16.85 -5.50 14.96
N ALA A 188 15.57 -5.60 15.31
CA ALA A 188 15.02 -5.32 16.61
C ALA A 188 14.31 -6.57 17.16
N LEU A 189 14.09 -6.63 18.48
CA LEU A 189 13.43 -7.78 19.14
C LEU A 189 12.08 -8.09 18.47
N ASN A 190 11.30 -7.08 18.20
CA ASN A 190 9.96 -7.20 17.63
C ASN A 190 9.89 -6.80 16.14
N GLY A 191 10.99 -6.64 15.42
CA GLY A 191 10.88 -6.27 14.00
C GLY A 191 12.17 -6.03 13.26
N VAL A 192 12.02 -5.31 12.14
CA VAL A 192 13.11 -4.91 11.24
C VAL A 192 12.97 -3.43 10.93
N ILE A 193 14.08 -2.71 10.91
CA ILE A 193 14.13 -1.30 10.53
C ILE A 193 14.92 -1.16 9.23
N HIS A 194 14.36 -0.41 8.30
CA HIS A 194 15.04 0.03 7.08
C HIS A 194 15.13 1.56 7.08
N VAL A 195 16.32 2.10 7.09
CA VAL A 195 16.54 3.55 7.10
C VAL A 195 16.37 4.11 5.71
N ILE A 196 15.56 5.16 5.59
CA ILE A 196 15.23 5.82 4.32
C ILE A 196 15.58 7.31 4.33
N ASP A 197 15.87 7.86 3.15
CA ASP A 197 16.31 9.25 2.97
C ASP A 197 15.20 10.27 2.72
N LYS A 198 13.94 9.81 2.70
CA LYS A 198 12.77 10.70 2.58
C LYS A 198 11.64 10.23 3.49
N VAL A 199 10.81 11.16 3.95
CA VAL A 199 9.55 10.85 4.62
C VAL A 199 8.53 10.41 3.57
N LEU A 200 7.91 9.25 3.77
CA LEU A 200 6.85 8.73 2.90
C LEU A 200 5.54 9.47 3.18
N LEU A 201 4.91 10.00 2.16
CA LEU A 201 3.63 10.68 2.28
C LEU A 201 2.50 9.79 1.76
N PRO A 202 1.47 9.51 2.58
CA PRO A 202 0.31 8.75 2.13
C PRO A 202 -0.53 9.57 1.16
N PRO A 203 -1.40 8.92 0.35
CA PRO A 203 -2.41 9.61 -0.44
C PRO A 203 -3.31 10.48 0.46
N THR A 204 -3.67 11.66 -0.04
CA THR A 204 -4.53 12.62 0.69
C THR A 204 -5.90 12.81 0.05
N LYS A 205 -6.06 12.46 -1.23
CA LYS A 205 -7.31 12.56 -1.98
C LYS A 205 -8.03 11.20 -2.01
N ASN A 206 -9.36 11.20 -1.94
CA ASN A 206 -10.15 10.03 -2.25
C ASN A 206 -10.25 9.80 -3.77
N LEU A 207 -10.86 8.68 -4.20
CA LEU A 207 -10.96 8.33 -5.63
C LEU A 207 -11.75 9.35 -6.45
N TYR A 208 -12.83 9.93 -5.88
CA TYR A 208 -13.60 10.96 -6.55
C TYR A 208 -12.78 12.24 -6.72
N ASP A 209 -12.13 12.73 -5.64
CA ASP A 209 -11.31 13.95 -5.69
C ASP A 209 -10.12 13.82 -6.65
N ILE A 210 -9.56 12.62 -6.81
CA ILE A 210 -8.53 12.34 -7.81
C ILE A 210 -9.12 12.54 -9.21
N ALA A 211 -10.28 11.94 -9.50
CA ALA A 211 -10.92 12.06 -10.81
C ALA A 211 -11.33 13.51 -11.10
N ASP A 212 -11.96 14.19 -10.12
CA ASP A 212 -12.45 15.57 -10.26
C ASP A 212 -11.32 16.58 -10.48
N SER A 213 -10.14 16.33 -9.91
CA SER A 213 -8.97 17.20 -10.10
C SER A 213 -8.19 16.96 -11.40
N ASP A 214 -8.58 15.97 -12.21
CA ASP A 214 -7.90 15.63 -13.46
C ASP A 214 -8.83 15.83 -14.67
N PRO A 215 -8.52 16.82 -15.53
CA PRO A 215 -9.38 17.13 -16.69
C PRO A 215 -9.65 15.96 -17.64
N ARG A 216 -8.83 14.91 -17.61
CA ARG A 216 -9.00 13.70 -18.43
C ARG A 216 -10.24 12.89 -18.04
N PHE A 217 -10.82 13.12 -16.87
CA PHE A 217 -11.93 12.36 -16.31
C PHE A 217 -13.22 13.17 -16.17
N SER A 218 -13.31 14.37 -16.76
CA SER A 218 -14.49 15.23 -16.58
C SER A 218 -15.80 14.53 -16.95
N ILE A 219 -15.84 13.75 -18.06
CA ILE A 219 -17.04 12.99 -18.46
C ILE A 219 -17.34 11.86 -17.47
N LEU A 220 -16.31 11.21 -16.90
CA LEU A 220 -16.49 10.20 -15.85
C LEU A 220 -17.10 10.82 -14.59
N VAL A 221 -16.62 12.00 -14.18
CA VAL A 221 -17.15 12.74 -13.03
C VAL A 221 -18.62 13.12 -13.26
N ASP A 222 -18.94 13.68 -14.43
CA ASP A 222 -20.31 13.99 -14.82
C ASP A 222 -21.22 12.74 -14.77
N ALA A 223 -20.71 11.60 -15.22
CA ALA A 223 -21.42 10.33 -15.19
C ALA A 223 -21.67 9.83 -13.75
N ILE A 224 -20.65 9.93 -12.88
CA ILE A 224 -20.74 9.55 -11.46
C ILE A 224 -21.79 10.42 -10.75
N ASP A 225 -21.79 11.74 -11.01
CA ASP A 225 -22.73 12.69 -10.43
C ASP A 225 -24.16 12.46 -10.94
N ALA A 226 -24.33 12.25 -12.25
CA ALA A 226 -25.63 11.93 -12.86
C ALA A 226 -26.21 10.61 -12.35
N ALA A 227 -25.39 9.63 -12.04
CA ALA A 227 -25.80 8.35 -11.45
C ALA A 227 -26.05 8.41 -9.93
N GLY A 228 -25.76 9.54 -9.26
CA GLY A 228 -25.86 9.67 -7.80
C GLY A 228 -24.82 8.86 -7.02
N LEU A 229 -23.71 8.46 -7.66
CA LEU A 229 -22.68 7.59 -7.05
C LEU A 229 -21.56 8.36 -6.34
N LYS A 230 -21.60 9.70 -6.34
CA LYS A 230 -20.57 10.54 -5.73
C LYS A 230 -20.19 10.10 -4.32
N ASN A 231 -21.15 10.00 -3.42
CA ASN A 231 -20.90 9.60 -2.04
C ASN A 231 -20.33 8.19 -1.94
N VAL A 232 -20.75 7.25 -2.79
CA VAL A 232 -20.23 5.88 -2.81
C VAL A 232 -18.75 5.88 -3.16
N VAL A 233 -18.34 6.66 -4.16
CA VAL A 233 -16.95 6.75 -4.62
C VAL A 233 -16.08 7.56 -3.66
N MET A 234 -16.64 8.59 -3.00
CA MET A 234 -15.90 9.42 -2.03
C MET A 234 -15.61 8.70 -0.71
N THR A 235 -16.62 8.02 -0.15
CA THR A 235 -16.58 7.52 1.23
C THR A 235 -16.59 6.00 1.35
N GLY A 236 -16.99 5.30 0.29
CA GLY A 236 -16.96 3.84 0.21
C GLY A 236 -15.56 3.30 -0.06
N GLY A 237 -15.45 1.98 -0.05
CA GLY A 237 -14.20 1.29 -0.35
C GLY A 237 -13.66 0.45 0.82
N PRO A 238 -12.41 -0.02 0.73
CA PRO A 238 -11.50 0.27 -0.38
C PRO A 238 -11.98 -0.30 -1.72
N PHE A 239 -11.72 0.44 -2.81
CA PHE A 239 -12.08 0.06 -4.17
C PHE A 239 -10.88 0.02 -5.11
N THR A 240 -11.03 -0.75 -6.21
CA THR A 240 -10.21 -0.61 -7.41
C THR A 240 -11.10 -0.10 -8.53
N VAL A 241 -10.75 1.04 -9.10
CA VAL A 241 -11.52 1.69 -10.17
C VAL A 241 -10.74 1.63 -11.47
N PHE A 242 -11.36 1.07 -12.51
CA PHE A 242 -10.87 1.16 -13.88
C PHE A 242 -11.50 2.41 -14.52
N ALA A 243 -10.75 3.51 -14.55
CA ALA A 243 -11.22 4.84 -14.93
C ALA A 243 -11.05 5.08 -16.43
N PRO A 244 -12.13 5.12 -17.23
CA PRO A 244 -12.05 5.50 -18.64
C PRO A 244 -11.80 7.00 -18.77
N THR A 245 -10.94 7.37 -19.73
CA THR A 245 -10.69 8.77 -20.09
C THR A 245 -11.86 9.39 -20.85
N ASN A 246 -11.83 10.72 -21.03
CA ASN A 246 -12.80 11.40 -21.89
C ASN A 246 -12.81 10.84 -23.31
N ASP A 247 -11.64 10.51 -23.88
CA ASP A 247 -11.53 9.91 -25.22
C ASP A 247 -12.23 8.54 -25.26
N ALA A 248 -12.13 7.74 -24.19
CA ALA A 248 -12.86 6.49 -24.07
C ALA A 248 -14.37 6.67 -24.09
N PHE A 249 -14.88 7.72 -23.46
CA PHE A 249 -16.31 8.08 -23.51
C PHE A 249 -16.70 8.59 -24.89
N VAL A 250 -15.91 9.47 -25.52
CA VAL A 250 -16.18 9.96 -26.88
C VAL A 250 -16.25 8.80 -27.88
N ALA A 251 -15.34 7.84 -27.78
CA ALA A 251 -15.37 6.62 -28.60
C ALA A 251 -16.66 5.82 -28.38
N LEU A 252 -17.11 5.65 -27.13
CA LEU A 252 -18.37 4.98 -26.81
C LEU A 252 -19.58 5.73 -27.37
N LEU A 253 -19.62 7.07 -27.27
CA LEU A 253 -20.68 7.89 -27.85
C LEU A 253 -20.79 7.68 -29.36
N GLY A 254 -19.64 7.65 -30.07
CA GLY A 254 -19.59 7.33 -31.50
C GLY A 254 -20.12 5.92 -31.83
N GLU A 255 -19.73 4.90 -31.05
CA GLU A 255 -20.21 3.51 -31.21
C GLU A 255 -21.74 3.40 -31.03
N LEU A 256 -22.30 4.18 -30.12
CA LEU A 256 -23.74 4.18 -29.80
C LEU A 256 -24.58 5.12 -30.68
N GLY A 257 -23.96 5.90 -31.58
CA GLY A 257 -24.62 6.95 -32.33
C GLY A 257 -25.29 7.99 -31.41
N ALA A 258 -24.63 8.35 -30.31
CA ALA A 258 -25.09 9.32 -29.31
C ALA A 258 -24.21 10.59 -29.42
N GLY A 259 -24.83 11.76 -29.32
CA GLY A 259 -24.11 13.04 -29.37
C GLY A 259 -23.57 13.48 -28.01
N SER A 260 -24.09 12.89 -26.92
CA SER A 260 -23.75 13.29 -25.55
C SER A 260 -24.00 12.18 -24.51
N LEU A 261 -23.43 12.35 -23.32
CA LEU A 261 -23.73 11.48 -22.16
C LEU A 261 -25.24 11.47 -21.86
N LYS A 262 -25.93 12.61 -22.03
CA LYS A 262 -27.39 12.71 -21.85
C LYS A 262 -28.15 11.77 -22.77
N ASP A 263 -27.72 11.63 -24.02
CA ASP A 263 -28.37 10.72 -24.99
C ASP A 263 -28.18 9.26 -24.58
N VAL A 264 -27.01 8.92 -24.03
CA VAL A 264 -26.79 7.57 -23.45
C VAL A 264 -27.70 7.35 -22.26
N ILE A 265 -27.81 8.31 -21.34
CA ILE A 265 -28.71 8.22 -20.18
C ILE A 265 -30.17 8.06 -20.64
N ASN A 266 -30.60 8.77 -21.68
CA ASN A 266 -31.97 8.63 -22.23
C ASN A 266 -32.22 7.22 -22.78
N LYS A 267 -31.19 6.54 -23.31
CA LYS A 267 -31.31 5.18 -23.85
C LYS A 267 -31.30 4.08 -22.79
N ILE A 268 -30.42 4.16 -21.78
CA ILE A 268 -30.23 3.11 -20.78
C ILE A 268 -30.82 3.44 -19.40
N GLY A 269 -31.24 4.67 -19.19
CA GLY A 269 -31.71 5.18 -17.90
C GLY A 269 -30.59 5.35 -16.86
N ILE A 270 -30.91 6.00 -15.76
CA ILE A 270 -29.99 6.13 -14.61
C ILE A 270 -29.58 4.75 -14.06
N PRO A 271 -30.50 3.77 -13.89
CA PRO A 271 -30.08 2.44 -13.42
C PRO A 271 -29.08 1.73 -14.36
N GLY A 272 -29.21 1.93 -15.68
CA GLY A 272 -28.24 1.41 -16.65
C GLY A 272 -26.89 2.08 -16.54
N LEU A 273 -26.84 3.40 -16.38
CA LEU A 273 -25.61 4.15 -16.14
C LEU A 273 -24.94 3.70 -14.83
N GLU A 274 -25.70 3.58 -13.75
CA GLU A 274 -25.23 3.08 -12.46
C GLU A 274 -24.61 1.68 -12.59
N LYS A 275 -25.26 0.77 -13.33
CA LYS A 275 -24.75 -0.59 -13.60
C LYS A 275 -23.44 -0.54 -14.36
N VAL A 276 -23.30 0.32 -15.39
CA VAL A 276 -22.06 0.51 -16.15
C VAL A 276 -20.95 1.04 -15.24
N LEU A 277 -21.20 2.09 -14.45
CA LEU A 277 -20.19 2.66 -13.55
C LEU A 277 -19.75 1.65 -12.48
N LYS A 278 -20.67 0.94 -11.85
CA LYS A 278 -20.35 -0.14 -10.89
C LYS A 278 -19.62 -1.32 -11.54
N TYR A 279 -19.74 -1.51 -12.84
CA TYR A 279 -18.99 -2.53 -13.59
C TYR A 279 -17.50 -2.18 -13.73
N HIS A 280 -17.13 -0.90 -13.57
CA HIS A 280 -15.74 -0.44 -13.54
C HIS A 280 -15.08 -0.52 -12.16
N ILE A 281 -15.80 -1.00 -11.14
CA ILE A 281 -15.34 -0.99 -9.75
C ILE A 281 -15.23 -2.40 -9.20
N LEU A 282 -14.09 -2.73 -8.60
CA LEU A 282 -13.91 -3.94 -7.79
C LEU A 282 -13.86 -3.56 -6.31
N ASN A 283 -14.31 -4.46 -5.44
CA ASN A 283 -14.06 -4.37 -4.01
C ASN A 283 -12.59 -4.67 -3.68
N GLY A 284 -12.01 -3.91 -2.78
CA GLY A 284 -10.61 -4.06 -2.36
C GLY A 284 -9.64 -3.24 -3.21
N ARG A 285 -8.40 -3.15 -2.73
CA ARG A 285 -7.27 -2.58 -3.47
C ARG A 285 -6.58 -3.70 -4.21
N VAL A 286 -6.57 -3.66 -5.53
CA VAL A 286 -5.84 -4.59 -6.40
C VAL A 286 -4.82 -3.79 -7.19
N TYR A 287 -3.56 -3.94 -6.89
CA TYR A 287 -2.48 -3.33 -7.64
C TYR A 287 -2.12 -4.18 -8.85
N SER A 288 -1.48 -3.58 -9.84
CA SER A 288 -1.05 -4.32 -11.04
C SER A 288 -0.12 -5.50 -10.72
N SER A 289 0.68 -5.37 -9.65
CA SER A 289 1.56 -6.44 -9.14
C SER A 289 0.83 -7.60 -8.46
N ASP A 290 -0.41 -7.41 -8.06
CA ASP A 290 -1.21 -8.43 -7.37
C ASP A 290 -1.90 -9.37 -8.36
N LEU A 291 -1.96 -8.95 -9.62
CA LEU A 291 -2.59 -9.72 -10.68
C LEU A 291 -1.66 -10.85 -11.16
N PRO A 292 -2.17 -12.08 -11.33
CA PRO A 292 -1.38 -13.17 -11.86
C PRO A 292 -1.02 -12.95 -13.33
N ALA A 293 0.03 -13.60 -13.77
CA ALA A 293 0.30 -13.69 -15.20
C ALA A 293 -0.84 -14.47 -15.91
N GLY A 294 -1.40 -13.86 -16.96
CA GLY A 294 -2.50 -14.42 -17.75
C GLY A 294 -3.90 -13.97 -17.33
N PRO A 295 -4.93 -14.44 -18.04
CA PRO A 295 -6.30 -13.97 -17.85
C PRO A 295 -6.89 -14.38 -16.50
N LEU A 296 -7.46 -13.42 -15.79
CA LEU A 296 -8.19 -13.60 -14.53
C LEU A 296 -9.62 -13.09 -14.68
N LYS A 297 -10.60 -13.89 -14.29
CA LYS A 297 -11.99 -13.45 -14.18
C LYS A 297 -12.20 -12.75 -12.86
N VAL A 298 -12.67 -11.51 -12.92
CA VAL A 298 -12.94 -10.69 -11.73
C VAL A 298 -14.42 -10.33 -11.63
N THR A 299 -14.92 -10.19 -10.41
CA THR A 299 -16.31 -9.78 -10.11
C THR A 299 -16.33 -8.33 -9.71
N THR A 300 -17.23 -7.56 -10.32
CA THR A 300 -17.35 -6.12 -10.12
C THR A 300 -18.40 -5.78 -9.05
N LEU A 301 -18.46 -4.51 -8.66
CA LEU A 301 -19.47 -3.98 -7.73
C LEU A 301 -20.91 -4.10 -8.30
N SER A 302 -21.07 -4.18 -9.63
CA SER A 302 -22.35 -4.45 -10.30
C SER A 302 -22.76 -5.91 -10.28
N THR A 303 -21.99 -6.81 -9.66
CA THR A 303 -22.11 -8.28 -9.73
C THR A 303 -21.81 -8.91 -11.09
N GLY A 304 -21.57 -8.08 -12.12
CA GLY A 304 -21.06 -8.55 -13.42
C GLY A 304 -19.58 -8.96 -13.36
N THR A 305 -19.11 -9.63 -14.39
CA THR A 305 -17.72 -10.09 -14.47
C THR A 305 -17.06 -9.67 -15.77
N PHE A 306 -15.75 -9.44 -15.74
CA PHE A 306 -14.90 -9.29 -16.92
C PHE A 306 -13.60 -10.09 -16.76
N MET A 307 -12.86 -10.24 -17.86
CA MET A 307 -11.52 -10.84 -17.84
C MET A 307 -10.47 -9.74 -17.85
N ILE A 308 -9.45 -9.85 -16.98
CA ILE A 308 -8.27 -8.99 -17.00
C ILE A 308 -7.02 -9.83 -17.26
N ASP A 309 -6.19 -9.42 -18.20
CA ASP A 309 -4.89 -10.02 -18.49
C ASP A 309 -3.80 -8.97 -18.22
N ALA A 310 -3.19 -9.04 -17.06
CA ALA A 310 -2.17 -8.08 -16.63
C ALA A 310 -0.89 -8.17 -17.48
N SER A 311 -0.58 -9.33 -18.06
CA SER A 311 0.61 -9.49 -18.92
C SER A 311 0.46 -8.78 -20.27
N LYS A 312 -0.77 -8.62 -20.73
CA LYS A 312 -1.11 -7.91 -21.96
C LYS A 312 -1.64 -6.50 -21.73
N LEU A 313 -1.91 -6.16 -20.45
CA LEU A 313 -2.57 -4.92 -20.05
C LEU A 313 -3.94 -4.72 -20.72
N ILE A 314 -4.74 -5.79 -20.78
CA ILE A 314 -6.04 -5.80 -21.46
C ILE A 314 -7.14 -6.25 -20.50
N ILE A 315 -8.29 -5.56 -20.58
CA ILE A 315 -9.56 -5.98 -20.00
C ILE A 315 -10.48 -6.42 -21.16
N THR A 316 -11.09 -7.59 -21.05
CA THR A 316 -12.15 -8.04 -21.99
C THR A 316 -13.48 -8.04 -21.25
N ASP A 317 -14.42 -7.19 -21.72
CA ASP A 317 -15.73 -7.01 -21.10
C ASP A 317 -16.73 -8.14 -21.45
N PHE A 318 -17.95 -8.04 -20.93
CA PHE A 318 -19.02 -9.02 -21.20
C PHE A 318 -19.34 -9.19 -22.70
N ASN A 319 -19.18 -8.13 -23.49
CA ASN A 319 -19.47 -8.11 -24.92
C ASN A 319 -18.24 -8.46 -25.78
N ASN A 320 -17.20 -9.05 -25.18
CA ASN A 320 -15.91 -9.36 -25.82
C ASN A 320 -15.17 -8.14 -26.39
N ARG A 321 -15.49 -6.93 -25.92
CA ARG A 321 -14.75 -5.71 -26.26
C ARG A 321 -13.50 -5.62 -25.41
N GLN A 322 -12.41 -5.13 -25.99
CA GLN A 322 -11.14 -4.97 -25.29
C GLN A 322 -10.90 -3.51 -24.93
N ALA A 323 -10.51 -3.25 -23.69
CA ALA A 323 -9.99 -1.99 -23.19
C ALA A 323 -8.54 -2.19 -22.76
N ASN A 324 -7.63 -1.29 -23.15
CA ASN A 324 -6.25 -1.34 -22.71
C ASN A 324 -6.07 -0.56 -21.41
N LEU A 325 -5.28 -1.12 -20.52
CA LEU A 325 -4.77 -0.43 -19.35
C LEU A 325 -3.64 0.51 -19.80
N VAL A 326 -3.64 1.76 -19.32
CA VAL A 326 -2.62 2.76 -19.66
C VAL A 326 -1.41 2.60 -18.74
N PRO A 327 -0.25 2.10 -19.20
CA PRO A 327 0.85 1.68 -18.31
C PRO A 327 1.38 2.79 -17.39
N SER A 328 1.46 4.03 -17.88
CA SER A 328 1.94 5.18 -17.12
C SER A 328 0.92 5.71 -16.09
N LEU A 329 -0.30 5.18 -16.09
CA LEU A 329 -1.43 5.64 -15.27
C LEU A 329 -2.06 4.46 -14.50
N LEU A 330 -1.25 3.48 -14.14
CA LEU A 330 -1.62 2.40 -13.22
C LEU A 330 -1.33 2.78 -11.77
N ASN A 331 -2.04 2.12 -10.86
CA ASN A 331 -1.77 2.17 -9.42
C ASN A 331 -1.85 3.58 -8.80
N ILE A 332 -2.71 4.46 -9.35
CA ILE A 332 -2.93 5.79 -8.77
C ILE A 332 -3.69 5.60 -7.44
N GLN A 333 -3.01 5.85 -6.33
CA GLN A 333 -3.55 5.58 -5.00
C GLN A 333 -4.39 6.73 -4.48
N GLY A 334 -5.58 6.41 -3.98
CA GLY A 334 -6.41 7.29 -3.16
C GLY A 334 -6.53 6.81 -1.71
N THR A 335 -7.07 7.64 -0.83
CA THR A 335 -7.29 7.28 0.59
C THR A 335 -8.20 6.06 0.74
N ASN A 336 -9.13 5.86 -0.19
CA ASN A 336 -10.14 4.81 -0.17
C ASN A 336 -10.06 3.84 -1.36
N GLY A 337 -8.92 3.78 -2.08
CA GLY A 337 -8.79 2.82 -3.19
C GLY A 337 -7.59 3.06 -4.10
N VAL A 338 -7.64 2.47 -5.28
CA VAL A 338 -6.65 2.60 -6.34
C VAL A 338 -7.36 2.77 -7.69
N ILE A 339 -6.78 3.58 -8.58
CA ILE A 339 -7.28 3.80 -9.94
C ILE A 339 -6.30 3.20 -10.94
N HIS A 340 -6.84 2.53 -11.96
CA HIS A 340 -6.16 2.13 -13.19
C HIS A 340 -6.86 2.78 -14.36
N VAL A 341 -6.14 3.56 -15.15
CA VAL A 341 -6.74 4.25 -16.30
C VAL A 341 -6.86 3.29 -17.48
N ILE A 342 -8.01 3.35 -18.15
CA ILE A 342 -8.33 2.56 -19.33
C ILE A 342 -8.73 3.46 -20.51
N ASP A 343 -8.45 2.97 -21.74
CA ASP A 343 -8.69 3.69 -23.00
C ASP A 343 -10.08 3.45 -23.61
N ARG A 344 -10.90 2.62 -22.97
CA ARG A 344 -12.27 2.30 -23.42
C ARG A 344 -13.20 2.05 -22.24
N VAL A 345 -14.45 2.52 -22.35
CA VAL A 345 -15.51 2.18 -21.38
C VAL A 345 -15.88 0.69 -21.53
N ILE A 346 -15.81 -0.08 -20.46
CA ILE A 346 -16.21 -1.49 -20.42
C ILE A 346 -17.71 -1.61 -20.14
N LEU A 347 -18.37 -2.51 -20.84
CA LEU A 347 -19.84 -2.64 -20.75
C LEU A 347 -20.26 -3.97 -20.13
N PRO A 348 -21.13 -3.93 -19.10
CA PRO A 348 -21.78 -5.13 -18.59
C PRO A 348 -22.85 -5.63 -19.54
N ASN A 349 -23.41 -6.79 -19.24
CA ASN A 349 -24.68 -7.18 -19.84
C ASN A 349 -25.78 -6.16 -19.44
N LEU A 350 -26.30 -5.42 -20.42
CA LEU A 350 -27.39 -4.45 -20.24
C LEU A 350 -28.74 -5.03 -20.66
N SER A 351 -28.81 -6.28 -21.14
CA SER A 351 -30.10 -6.92 -21.41
C SER A 351 -30.90 -7.04 -20.11
N LYS A 352 -32.19 -6.73 -20.22
CA LYS A 352 -33.18 -6.77 -19.12
C LYS A 352 -33.44 -8.18 -18.66
#